data_3370e6cdc583504bc4497da3ad243b69
#
_entry.id   3370e6cdc583504bc4497da3ad243b69
#
_cell.length_a   1.000
_cell.length_b   1.000
_cell.length_c   1.000
_cell.angle_alpha   90.00
_cell.angle_beta   90.00
_cell.angle_gamma   90.00
#
_symmetry.space_group_name_H-M   'P 1'
#
loop_
_entity.id
_entity.type
_entity.pdbx_description
1 polymer ?
#
loop_
_entity_poly.entity_id
_entity_poly.type
_entity_poly.pdbx_seq_one_letter_code
_entity_poly.pdbx_strand_id
1 'polypeptide(L)'
;RDFDSLKQDLATKFQVKKDQVYLFHSGRTAISLALLSQVPRNQKDQPAVAITALTCYAVVQAVKTAGYQPIFLDIDPKTLHFDGKNLEKALKKHPNIKAVIIQNNLGISCDIKNIETIARAHKLFLTEDLAHSLNITYPDGRLSGSLGDAVILSFGKGKSLNTSSGGALIMRKNSKNQLLADPKIASTRPKISDSLRDRFYPFFALHARAFS
;
A
#
# COMPACT_ATOMS: atom_id res chain seq x y z
N ARG A 1 -1.72 21.31 -12.00
CA ARG A 1 -2.89 20.57 -11.49
C ARG A 1 -2.87 20.66 -9.98
N ASP A 2 -3.97 21.00 -9.37
CA ASP A 2 -4.10 21.04 -7.93
C ASP A 2 -4.38 19.63 -7.36
N PHE A 3 -4.29 19.49 -6.05
CA PHE A 3 -4.53 18.21 -5.36
C PHE A 3 -5.97 17.73 -5.54
N ASP A 4 -6.90 18.62 -5.78
CA ASP A 4 -8.30 18.33 -5.94
C ASP A 4 -8.59 17.64 -7.28
N SER A 5 -7.97 18.11 -8.35
CA SER A 5 -8.00 17.47 -9.67
C SER A 5 -7.38 16.06 -9.63
N LEU A 6 -6.23 15.90 -8.96
CA LEU A 6 -5.60 14.58 -8.81
C LEU A 6 -6.50 13.61 -8.04
N LYS A 7 -7.15 14.04 -6.97
CA LYS A 7 -8.11 13.21 -6.24
C LYS A 7 -9.27 12.77 -7.13
N GLN A 8 -9.79 13.67 -7.96
CA GLN A 8 -10.88 13.37 -8.88
C GLN A 8 -10.45 12.35 -9.95
N ASP A 9 -9.25 12.50 -10.52
CA ASP A 9 -8.70 11.57 -11.52
C ASP A 9 -8.53 10.16 -10.92
N LEU A 10 -8.00 10.08 -9.70
CA LEU A 10 -7.84 8.82 -8.98
C LEU A 10 -9.20 8.20 -8.60
N ALA A 11 -10.15 9.00 -8.14
CA ALA A 11 -11.49 8.54 -7.81
C ALA A 11 -12.18 7.91 -9.03
N THR A 12 -12.09 8.57 -10.18
CA THR A 12 -12.61 8.06 -11.45
C THR A 12 -11.92 6.75 -11.85
N LYS A 13 -10.58 6.73 -11.81
CA LYS A 13 -9.78 5.54 -12.17
C LYS A 13 -10.12 4.32 -11.33
N PHE A 14 -10.26 4.48 -10.02
CA PHE A 14 -10.52 3.39 -9.10
C PHE A 14 -12.00 3.18 -8.79
N GLN A 15 -12.91 3.91 -9.47
CA GLN A 15 -14.36 3.81 -9.31
C GLN A 15 -14.81 3.96 -7.85
N VAL A 16 -14.31 4.99 -7.18
CA VAL A 16 -14.65 5.35 -5.80
C VAL A 16 -15.09 6.80 -5.72
N LYS A 17 -15.63 7.22 -4.58
CA LYS A 17 -15.93 8.62 -4.32
C LYS A 17 -14.64 9.41 -4.06
N LYS A 18 -14.63 10.70 -4.35
CA LYS A 18 -13.47 11.57 -4.14
C LYS A 18 -13.03 11.66 -2.67
N ASP A 19 -13.95 11.57 -1.74
CA ASP A 19 -13.70 11.55 -0.30
C ASP A 19 -13.05 10.24 0.21
N GLN A 20 -13.02 9.20 -0.63
CA GLN A 20 -12.31 7.95 -0.39
C GLN A 20 -10.85 7.98 -0.86
N VAL A 21 -10.41 9.09 -1.45
CA VAL A 21 -9.04 9.29 -1.94
C VAL A 21 -8.29 10.24 -1.01
N TYR A 22 -7.18 9.75 -0.44
CA TYR A 22 -6.33 10.49 0.48
C TYR A 22 -4.93 10.61 -0.12
N LEU A 23 -4.38 11.83 -0.15
CA LEU A 23 -3.04 12.10 -0.67
C LEU A 23 -2.05 12.29 0.49
N PHE A 24 -0.89 11.65 0.39
CA PHE A 24 0.15 11.68 1.42
C PHE A 24 1.52 11.96 0.81
N HIS A 25 2.47 12.27 1.67
CA HIS A 25 3.88 12.48 1.28
C HIS A 25 4.54 11.21 0.72
N SER A 26 4.06 10.02 1.07
CA SER A 26 4.64 8.76 0.60
C SER A 26 3.64 7.60 0.64
N GLY A 27 3.88 6.56 -0.19
CA GLY A 27 3.15 5.30 -0.11
C GLY A 27 3.30 4.60 1.26
N ARG A 28 4.44 4.78 1.94
CA ARG A 28 4.66 4.28 3.30
C ARG A 28 3.64 4.82 4.29
N THR A 29 3.41 6.14 4.27
CA THR A 29 2.38 6.79 5.10
C THR A 29 0.99 6.24 4.76
N ALA A 30 0.69 6.05 3.47
CA ALA A 30 -0.57 5.50 3.03
C ALA A 30 -0.81 4.07 3.58
N ILE A 31 0.21 3.19 3.55
CA ILE A 31 0.13 1.84 4.15
C ILE A 31 -0.14 1.92 5.66
N SER A 32 0.65 2.70 6.39
CA SER A 32 0.49 2.82 7.84
C SER A 32 -0.92 3.30 8.22
N LEU A 33 -1.45 4.30 7.53
CA LEU A 33 -2.77 4.85 7.81
C LEU A 33 -3.90 3.92 7.39
N ALA A 34 -3.75 3.17 6.28
CA ALA A 34 -4.70 2.13 5.90
C ALA A 34 -4.86 1.09 7.01
N LEU A 35 -3.75 0.60 7.55
CA LEU A 35 -3.75 -0.38 8.63
C LEU A 35 -4.35 0.21 9.93
N LEU A 36 -3.92 1.41 10.33
CA LEU A 36 -4.41 2.10 11.53
C LEU A 36 -5.91 2.40 11.47
N SER A 37 -6.47 2.59 10.27
CA SER A 37 -7.90 2.90 10.09
C SER A 37 -8.82 1.72 10.34
N GLN A 38 -8.32 0.49 10.34
CA GLN A 38 -9.13 -0.73 10.35
C GLN A 38 -9.08 -1.52 11.66
N VAL A 39 -8.01 -1.40 12.43
CA VAL A 39 -7.82 -2.23 13.62
C VAL A 39 -7.74 -1.38 14.88
N PRO A 40 -8.55 -1.70 15.90
CA PRO A 40 -8.49 -1.04 17.20
C PRO A 40 -7.12 -1.21 17.85
N ARG A 41 -6.56 -0.14 18.40
CA ARG A 41 -5.24 -0.13 19.08
C ARG A 41 -5.21 -0.93 20.40
N ASN A 42 -6.37 -1.27 20.96
CA ASN A 42 -6.49 -1.91 22.28
C ASN A 42 -6.68 -3.43 22.19
N GLN A 43 -5.80 -4.12 21.49
CA GLN A 43 -5.81 -5.59 21.50
C GLN A 43 -4.76 -6.10 22.49
N LYS A 44 -5.13 -7.11 23.31
CA LYS A 44 -4.20 -7.82 24.22
C LYS A 44 -3.01 -8.40 23.47
N ASP A 45 -3.25 -8.89 22.24
CA ASP A 45 -2.22 -9.45 21.39
C ASP A 45 -1.90 -8.47 20.26
N GLN A 46 -0.61 -8.26 19.99
CA GLN A 46 -0.17 -7.43 18.88
C GLN A 46 -0.72 -7.98 17.56
N PRO A 47 -1.53 -7.21 16.81
CA PRO A 47 -2.05 -7.67 15.54
C PRO A 47 -0.92 -7.83 14.52
N ALA A 48 -1.09 -8.77 13.58
CA ALA A 48 -0.10 -9.05 12.55
C ALA A 48 -0.65 -8.79 11.14
N VAL A 49 0.29 -8.54 10.23
CA VAL A 49 0.03 -8.36 8.78
C VAL A 49 0.84 -9.38 8.01
N ALA A 50 0.20 -10.16 7.16
CA ALA A 50 0.86 -11.04 6.21
C ALA A 50 1.41 -10.21 5.02
N ILE A 51 2.69 -10.35 4.75
CA ILE A 51 3.39 -9.67 3.64
C ILE A 51 4.29 -10.66 2.90
N THR A 52 4.58 -10.41 1.64
CA THR A 52 5.54 -11.23 0.90
C THR A 52 6.95 -11.07 1.46
N ALA A 53 7.73 -12.14 1.49
CA ALA A 53 9.14 -12.08 1.92
C ALA A 53 10.00 -11.23 0.98
N LEU A 54 9.66 -11.19 -0.30
CA LEU A 54 10.26 -10.29 -1.28
C LEU A 54 9.54 -8.93 -1.25
N THR A 55 9.92 -8.07 -0.32
CA THR A 55 9.30 -6.74 -0.16
C THR A 55 10.33 -5.65 0.09
N CYS A 56 9.94 -4.42 -0.20
CA CYS A 56 10.72 -3.24 0.15
C CYS A 56 10.69 -3.01 1.67
N TYR A 57 11.83 -2.63 2.25
CA TYR A 57 11.91 -2.26 3.67
C TYR A 57 10.88 -1.19 4.08
N ALA A 58 10.50 -0.31 3.15
CA ALA A 58 9.47 0.70 3.40
C ALA A 58 8.11 0.10 3.81
N VAL A 59 7.75 -1.06 3.28
CA VAL A 59 6.50 -1.78 3.65
C VAL A 59 6.62 -2.32 5.06
N VAL A 60 7.73 -2.97 5.38
CA VAL A 60 8.03 -3.49 6.73
C VAL A 60 7.98 -2.37 7.77
N GLN A 61 8.60 -1.23 7.45
CA GLN A 61 8.58 -0.06 8.32
C GLN A 61 7.17 0.50 8.50
N ALA A 62 6.38 0.57 7.43
CA ALA A 62 5.00 1.04 7.50
C ALA A 62 4.12 0.16 8.40
N VAL A 63 4.26 -1.16 8.28
CA VAL A 63 3.56 -2.15 9.12
C VAL A 63 3.94 -1.97 10.59
N LYS A 64 5.24 -1.86 10.91
CA LYS A 64 5.73 -1.64 12.27
C LYS A 64 5.27 -0.30 12.84
N THR A 65 5.32 0.77 12.05
CA THR A 65 4.86 2.11 12.46
C THR A 65 3.36 2.11 12.78
N ALA A 66 2.58 1.29 12.10
CA ALA A 66 1.16 1.10 12.40
C ALA A 66 0.90 0.24 13.67
N GLY A 67 1.95 -0.27 14.33
CA GLY A 67 1.85 -1.09 15.53
C GLY A 67 1.58 -2.57 15.28
N TYR A 68 1.76 -3.03 14.03
CA TYR A 68 1.56 -4.43 13.65
C TYR A 68 2.87 -5.20 13.58
N GLN A 69 2.77 -6.51 13.79
CA GLN A 69 3.85 -7.46 13.53
C GLN A 69 3.82 -7.87 12.05
N PRO A 70 4.89 -7.68 11.26
CA PRO A 70 4.98 -8.25 9.92
C PRO A 70 5.23 -9.76 10.00
N ILE A 71 4.40 -10.54 9.32
CA ILE A 71 4.60 -11.99 9.10
C ILE A 71 4.99 -12.18 7.64
N PHE A 72 6.23 -12.59 7.42
CA PHE A 72 6.76 -12.82 6.09
C PHE A 72 6.33 -14.19 5.58
N LEU A 73 5.68 -14.20 4.43
CA LEU A 73 5.28 -15.39 3.72
C LEU A 73 6.28 -15.67 2.61
N ASP A 74 6.67 -16.93 2.49
CA ASP A 74 7.57 -17.38 1.45
C ASP A 74 6.95 -17.21 0.06
N ILE A 75 7.80 -17.05 -0.96
CA ILE A 75 7.37 -16.73 -2.32
C ILE A 75 7.36 -17.97 -3.22
N ASP A 76 6.43 -17.98 -4.16
CA ASP A 76 6.52 -18.81 -5.36
C ASP A 76 7.54 -18.15 -6.32
N PRO A 77 8.58 -18.86 -6.76
CA PRO A 77 9.58 -18.33 -7.69
C PRO A 77 9.01 -17.84 -9.02
N LYS A 78 7.85 -18.33 -9.43
CA LYS A 78 7.20 -17.95 -10.70
C LYS A 78 6.48 -16.62 -10.60
N THR A 79 5.86 -16.34 -9.46
CA THR A 79 5.05 -15.13 -9.26
C THR A 79 5.76 -14.08 -8.41
N LEU A 80 6.89 -14.44 -7.76
CA LEU A 80 7.61 -13.60 -6.81
C LEU A 80 6.73 -13.07 -5.67
N HIS A 81 5.64 -13.80 -5.39
CA HIS A 81 4.68 -13.50 -4.34
C HIS A 81 4.24 -14.80 -3.65
N PHE A 82 3.71 -14.72 -2.43
CA PHE A 82 3.10 -15.89 -1.78
C PHE A 82 1.80 -16.29 -2.48
N ASP A 83 1.45 -17.57 -2.40
CA ASP A 83 0.19 -18.12 -2.88
C ASP A 83 -0.85 -18.28 -1.75
N GLY A 84 -2.06 -18.76 -2.12
CA GLY A 84 -3.11 -19.02 -1.16
C GLY A 84 -2.73 -20.06 -0.10
N LYS A 85 -1.96 -21.10 -0.47
CA LYS A 85 -1.53 -22.16 0.46
C LYS A 85 -0.59 -21.60 1.53
N ASN A 86 0.33 -20.73 1.15
CA ASN A 86 1.24 -20.06 2.07
C ASN A 86 0.47 -19.15 3.05
N LEU A 87 -0.57 -18.44 2.55
CA LEU A 87 -1.43 -17.63 3.41
C LEU A 87 -2.20 -18.48 4.41
N GLU A 88 -2.83 -19.59 3.99
CA GLU A 88 -3.56 -20.50 4.90
C GLU A 88 -2.65 -21.10 5.97
N LYS A 89 -1.44 -21.53 5.58
CA LYS A 89 -0.44 -22.04 6.53
C LYS A 89 -0.05 -20.98 7.56
N ALA A 90 0.15 -19.74 7.11
CA ALA A 90 0.46 -18.63 8.01
C ALA A 90 -0.70 -18.31 8.97
N LEU A 91 -1.94 -18.33 8.52
CA LEU A 91 -3.11 -18.06 9.34
C LEU A 91 -3.29 -19.13 10.44
N LYS A 92 -3.00 -20.41 10.15
CA LYS A 92 -3.00 -21.47 11.16
C LYS A 92 -1.94 -21.26 12.23
N LYS A 93 -0.74 -20.78 11.84
CA LYS A 93 0.39 -20.56 12.75
C LYS A 93 0.29 -19.22 13.51
N HIS A 94 -0.33 -18.23 12.91
CA HIS A 94 -0.42 -16.86 13.42
C HIS A 94 -1.87 -16.36 13.40
N PRO A 95 -2.72 -16.76 14.35
CA PRO A 95 -4.15 -16.40 14.39
C PRO A 95 -4.38 -14.90 14.64
N ASN A 96 -3.34 -14.18 15.04
CA ASN A 96 -3.33 -12.73 15.21
C ASN A 96 -3.16 -11.96 13.88
N ILE A 97 -3.02 -12.62 12.73
CA ILE A 97 -3.04 -11.95 11.43
C ILE A 97 -4.42 -11.33 11.20
N LYS A 98 -4.47 -10.02 10.97
CA LYS A 98 -5.70 -9.23 10.74
C LYS A 98 -5.74 -8.57 9.37
N ALA A 99 -4.60 -8.50 8.70
CA ALA A 99 -4.50 -7.91 7.37
C ALA A 99 -3.51 -8.67 6.49
N VAL A 100 -3.64 -8.48 5.19
CA VAL A 100 -2.73 -9.00 4.18
C VAL A 100 -2.43 -7.88 3.16
N ILE A 101 -1.16 -7.73 2.80
CA ILE A 101 -0.72 -6.80 1.77
C ILE A 101 -0.25 -7.59 0.55
N ILE A 102 -0.92 -7.36 -0.57
CA ILE A 102 -0.55 -7.90 -1.88
C ILE A 102 0.34 -6.89 -2.58
N GLN A 103 1.46 -7.39 -3.10
CA GLN A 103 2.40 -6.63 -3.92
C GLN A 103 2.68 -7.44 -5.20
N ASN A 104 2.36 -6.87 -6.35
CA ASN A 104 2.70 -7.50 -7.62
C ASN A 104 4.08 -6.99 -8.05
N ASN A 105 5.12 -7.58 -7.47
CA ASN A 105 6.51 -7.17 -7.69
C ASN A 105 6.88 -7.27 -9.18
N LEU A 106 7.59 -6.26 -9.67
CA LEU A 106 8.03 -6.17 -11.07
C LEU A 106 6.87 -6.26 -12.10
N GLY A 107 5.62 -6.00 -11.67
CA GLY A 107 4.44 -6.12 -12.52
C GLY A 107 3.97 -7.57 -12.74
N ILE A 108 4.55 -8.55 -12.04
CA ILE A 108 4.14 -9.95 -12.11
C ILE A 108 2.94 -10.14 -11.17
N SER A 109 1.82 -10.61 -11.70
CA SER A 109 0.61 -10.80 -10.92
C SER A 109 0.69 -12.02 -10.00
N CYS A 110 0.21 -11.87 -8.77
CA CYS A 110 0.06 -12.96 -7.80
C CYS A 110 -1.19 -13.81 -8.07
N ASP A 111 -1.35 -14.91 -7.31
CA ASP A 111 -2.55 -15.75 -7.26
C ASP A 111 -3.70 -15.05 -6.53
N ILE A 112 -4.18 -13.95 -7.12
CA ILE A 112 -5.12 -13.03 -6.45
C ILE A 112 -6.43 -13.71 -6.09
N LYS A 113 -6.94 -14.61 -6.94
CA LYS A 113 -8.24 -15.26 -6.71
C LYS A 113 -8.27 -16.08 -5.43
N ASN A 114 -7.25 -16.90 -5.21
CA ASN A 114 -7.15 -17.73 -4.01
C ASN A 114 -6.83 -16.88 -2.77
N ILE A 115 -5.91 -15.91 -2.89
CA ILE A 115 -5.58 -15.00 -1.79
C ILE A 115 -6.81 -14.20 -1.35
N GLU A 116 -7.58 -13.66 -2.29
CA GLU A 116 -8.81 -12.93 -1.99
C GLU A 116 -9.85 -13.82 -1.28
N THR A 117 -10.11 -15.02 -1.82
CA THR A 117 -11.05 -15.96 -1.23
C THR A 117 -10.71 -16.25 0.23
N ILE A 118 -9.44 -16.55 0.51
CA ILE A 118 -8.95 -16.82 1.87
C ILE A 118 -9.07 -15.57 2.75
N ALA A 119 -8.66 -14.42 2.23
CA ALA A 119 -8.74 -13.16 2.98
C ALA A 119 -10.17 -12.82 3.38
N ARG A 120 -11.16 -13.03 2.48
CA ARG A 120 -12.58 -12.81 2.78
C ARG A 120 -13.11 -13.82 3.78
N ALA A 121 -12.79 -15.12 3.64
CA ALA A 121 -13.19 -16.17 4.57
C ALA A 121 -12.69 -15.89 6.00
N HIS A 122 -11.48 -15.40 6.15
CA HIS A 122 -10.88 -15.05 7.43
C HIS A 122 -11.12 -13.60 7.87
N LYS A 123 -11.94 -12.82 7.13
CA LYS A 123 -12.25 -11.40 7.42
C LYS A 123 -11.01 -10.50 7.53
N LEU A 124 -9.96 -10.83 6.79
CA LEU A 124 -8.74 -10.04 6.75
C LEU A 124 -8.97 -8.72 6.01
N PHE A 125 -8.29 -7.67 6.44
CA PHE A 125 -8.21 -6.42 5.69
C PHE A 125 -7.23 -6.60 4.54
N LEU A 126 -7.74 -6.56 3.31
CA LEU A 126 -6.96 -6.78 2.10
C LEU A 126 -6.48 -5.44 1.54
N THR A 127 -5.18 -5.29 1.40
CA THR A 127 -4.55 -4.11 0.81
C THR A 127 -3.80 -4.49 -0.46
N GLU A 128 -4.05 -3.76 -1.55
CA GLU A 128 -3.27 -3.86 -2.79
C GLU A 128 -2.23 -2.72 -2.82
N ASP A 129 -0.94 -3.06 -2.71
CA ASP A 129 0.16 -2.11 -2.90
C ASP A 129 0.58 -2.09 -4.37
N LEU A 130 0.19 -1.04 -5.07
CA LEU A 130 0.42 -0.85 -6.50
C LEU A 130 1.66 0.00 -6.80
N ALA A 131 2.61 0.10 -5.86
CA ALA A 131 3.82 0.89 -6.06
C ALA A 131 4.63 0.47 -7.31
N HIS A 132 4.52 -0.79 -7.74
CA HIS A 132 5.18 -1.36 -8.92
C HIS A 132 4.22 -1.98 -9.95
N SER A 133 2.91 -1.92 -9.71
CA SER A 133 1.93 -2.71 -10.46
C SER A 133 0.67 -1.93 -10.84
N LEU A 134 0.80 -0.64 -11.04
CA LEU A 134 -0.30 0.17 -11.55
C LEU A 134 -0.66 -0.30 -12.97
N ASN A 135 -1.96 -0.52 -13.22
CA ASN A 135 -2.51 -0.97 -14.51
C ASN A 135 -2.14 -2.39 -14.96
N ILE A 136 -1.71 -3.27 -14.08
CA ILE A 136 -1.62 -4.68 -14.46
C ILE A 136 -3.02 -5.33 -14.44
N THR A 137 -3.18 -6.34 -15.28
CA THR A 137 -4.37 -7.20 -15.29
C THR A 137 -4.03 -8.52 -14.59
N TYR A 138 -4.87 -8.94 -13.67
CA TYR A 138 -4.76 -10.24 -13.04
C TYR A 138 -5.14 -11.36 -14.01
N PRO A 139 -4.73 -12.64 -13.76
CA PRO A 139 -5.06 -13.76 -14.64
C PRO A 139 -6.57 -13.99 -14.85
N ASP A 140 -7.40 -13.52 -13.94
CA ASP A 140 -8.86 -13.57 -14.03
C ASP A 140 -9.50 -12.39 -14.78
N GLY A 141 -8.70 -11.52 -15.40
CA GLY A 141 -9.13 -10.38 -16.19
C GLY A 141 -9.39 -9.09 -15.40
N ARG A 142 -9.35 -9.13 -14.06
CA ARG A 142 -9.57 -7.93 -13.23
C ARG A 142 -8.33 -7.03 -13.21
N LEU A 143 -8.54 -5.73 -13.11
CA LEU A 143 -7.45 -4.76 -12.99
C LEU A 143 -6.92 -4.70 -11.56
N SER A 144 -5.62 -4.51 -11.40
CA SER A 144 -5.01 -4.24 -10.10
C SER A 144 -5.62 -2.98 -9.46
N GLY A 145 -5.87 -3.05 -8.17
CA GLY A 145 -6.57 -2.01 -7.41
C GLY A 145 -8.10 -2.13 -7.43
N SER A 146 -8.66 -3.22 -7.98
CA SER A 146 -10.12 -3.43 -7.99
C SER A 146 -10.63 -4.29 -6.83
N LEU A 147 -9.77 -4.93 -6.07
CA LEU A 147 -10.12 -6.03 -5.16
C LEU A 147 -9.92 -5.69 -3.68
N GLY A 148 -8.87 -4.92 -3.38
CA GLY A 148 -8.52 -4.58 -2.01
C GLY A 148 -9.56 -3.73 -1.30
N ASP A 149 -9.65 -3.87 0.01
CA ASP A 149 -10.36 -2.93 0.88
C ASP A 149 -9.65 -1.56 0.88
N ALA A 150 -8.34 -1.58 0.61
CA ALA A 150 -7.52 -0.40 0.38
C ALA A 150 -6.57 -0.61 -0.80
N VAL A 151 -6.26 0.47 -1.51
CA VAL A 151 -5.27 0.52 -2.57
C VAL A 151 -4.23 1.57 -2.25
N ILE A 152 -2.96 1.21 -2.37
CA ILE A 152 -1.82 2.08 -2.10
C ILE A 152 -1.15 2.44 -3.41
N LEU A 153 -0.90 3.73 -3.61
CA LEU A 153 -0.07 4.24 -4.68
C LEU A 153 1.17 4.91 -4.11
N SER A 154 2.28 4.77 -4.81
CA SER A 154 3.52 5.47 -4.52
C SER A 154 3.94 6.26 -5.74
N PHE A 155 4.27 7.54 -5.55
CA PHE A 155 4.70 8.46 -6.59
C PHE A 155 6.19 8.80 -6.51
N GLY A 156 6.93 8.09 -5.64
CA GLY A 156 8.37 8.28 -5.47
C GLY A 156 9.16 7.86 -6.70
N LYS A 157 10.46 8.11 -6.65
CA LYS A 157 11.41 7.78 -7.72
C LYS A 157 11.37 6.30 -8.11
N GLY A 158 11.40 6.03 -9.41
CA GLY A 158 11.37 4.67 -9.94
C GLY A 158 10.00 4.00 -9.86
N LYS A 159 8.92 4.73 -9.57
CA LYS A 159 7.56 4.25 -9.57
C LYS A 159 6.87 4.52 -10.91
N SER A 160 5.75 3.82 -11.17
CA SER A 160 4.97 3.98 -12.40
C SER A 160 4.53 5.43 -12.64
N LEU A 161 4.22 6.17 -11.57
CA LEU A 161 4.04 7.62 -11.58
C LEU A 161 5.24 8.23 -10.88
N ASN A 162 6.27 8.58 -11.66
CA ASN A 162 7.55 9.04 -11.13
C ASN A 162 7.52 10.53 -10.86
N THR A 163 7.45 10.89 -9.58
CA THR A 163 7.65 12.26 -9.07
C THR A 163 8.77 12.24 -8.02
N SER A 164 9.08 13.38 -7.42
CA SER A 164 10.07 13.45 -6.34
C SER A 164 9.61 12.74 -5.07
N SER A 165 8.34 12.86 -4.72
CA SER A 165 7.71 12.25 -3.54
C SER A 165 6.20 12.17 -3.72
N GLY A 166 5.53 11.46 -2.82
CA GLY A 166 4.08 11.38 -2.79
C GLY A 166 3.56 9.94 -2.73
N GLY A 167 2.29 9.84 -2.40
CA GLY A 167 1.54 8.61 -2.40
C GLY A 167 0.05 8.87 -2.23
N ALA A 168 -0.75 7.87 -2.51
CA ALA A 168 -2.18 7.94 -2.27
C ALA A 168 -2.68 6.66 -1.60
N LEU A 169 -3.73 6.82 -0.83
CA LEU A 169 -4.55 5.76 -0.28
C LEU A 169 -5.96 5.90 -0.85
N ILE A 170 -6.45 4.84 -1.44
CA ILE A 170 -7.84 4.72 -1.86
C ILE A 170 -8.51 3.74 -0.90
N MET A 171 -9.51 4.19 -0.15
CA MET A 171 -10.27 3.37 0.80
C MET A 171 -11.59 2.93 0.17
N ARG A 172 -11.72 1.65 -0.19
CA ARG A 172 -12.98 1.09 -0.71
C ARG A 172 -13.93 0.70 0.43
N LYS A 173 -13.38 0.14 1.49
CA LYS A 173 -14.14 -0.19 2.68
C LYS A 173 -14.28 1.05 3.57
N ASN A 174 -15.50 1.35 3.98
CA ASN A 174 -15.74 2.46 4.89
C ASN A 174 -14.85 2.33 6.13
N SER A 175 -14.00 3.33 6.34
CA SER A 175 -13.20 3.42 7.56
C SER A 175 -14.16 3.64 8.73
N LYS A 176 -14.19 2.70 9.66
CA LYS A 176 -14.90 2.87 10.94
C LYS A 176 -14.20 3.88 11.86
N ASN A 177 -13.03 4.34 11.46
CA ASN A 177 -12.16 5.16 12.28
C ASN A 177 -12.11 6.59 11.72
N GLN A 178 -12.42 7.57 12.54
CA GLN A 178 -12.32 9.00 12.21
C GLN A 178 -10.87 9.45 11.90
N LEU A 179 -9.90 8.55 12.04
CA LEU A 179 -8.47 8.85 11.84
C LEU A 179 -8.17 9.47 10.47
N LEU A 180 -8.80 8.98 9.41
CA LEU A 180 -8.60 9.50 8.06
C LEU A 180 -9.38 10.81 7.81
N ALA A 181 -10.36 11.11 8.64
CA ALA A 181 -11.11 12.36 8.60
C ALA A 181 -10.40 13.49 9.37
N ASP A 182 -9.36 13.18 10.17
CA ASP A 182 -8.59 14.21 10.88
C ASP A 182 -7.80 15.07 9.86
N PRO A 183 -8.09 16.39 9.78
CA PRO A 183 -7.38 17.27 8.86
C PRO A 183 -5.87 17.30 9.07
N LYS A 184 -5.39 17.05 10.28
CA LYS A 184 -3.95 16.98 10.59
C LYS A 184 -3.28 15.78 9.94
N ILE A 185 -3.99 14.69 9.76
CA ILE A 185 -3.51 13.47 9.11
C ILE A 185 -3.69 13.58 7.60
N ALA A 186 -4.84 14.08 7.15
CA ALA A 186 -5.15 14.27 5.74
C ALA A 186 -4.28 15.34 5.06
N SER A 187 -3.67 16.24 5.84
CA SER A 187 -2.86 17.36 5.37
C SER A 187 -1.39 17.29 5.84
N THR A 188 -0.78 16.11 5.96
CA THR A 188 0.65 16.04 6.25
C THR A 188 1.46 16.74 5.15
N ARG A 189 1.59 18.06 5.30
CA ARG A 189 2.47 18.84 4.44
C ARG A 189 3.91 18.36 4.66
N PRO A 190 4.70 18.16 3.60
CA PRO A 190 6.10 17.83 3.75
C PRO A 190 6.79 18.94 4.56
N LYS A 191 7.79 18.58 5.35
CA LYS A 191 8.65 19.59 6.00
C LYS A 191 9.28 20.45 4.90
N ILE A 192 9.53 21.72 5.19
CA ILE A 192 10.17 22.65 4.24
C ILE A 192 11.49 22.07 3.71
N SER A 193 12.26 21.37 4.58
CA SER A 193 13.48 20.64 4.21
C SER A 193 13.25 19.55 3.17
N ASP A 194 12.14 18.81 3.26
CA ASP A 194 11.80 17.74 2.31
C ASP A 194 11.35 18.33 0.98
N SER A 195 10.58 19.42 1.01
CA SER A 195 10.16 20.15 -0.18
C SER A 195 11.35 20.76 -0.91
N LEU A 196 12.33 21.33 -0.20
CA LEU A 196 13.56 21.86 -0.79
C LEU A 196 14.40 20.74 -1.39
N ARG A 197 14.65 19.65 -0.66
CA ARG A 197 15.37 18.48 -1.16
C ARG A 197 14.72 17.95 -2.45
N ASP A 198 13.41 17.81 -2.47
CA ASP A 198 12.67 17.28 -3.62
C ASP A 198 12.73 18.25 -4.82
N ARG A 199 12.69 19.57 -4.57
CA ARG A 199 12.81 20.60 -5.61
C ARG A 199 14.20 20.63 -6.26
N PHE A 200 15.25 20.42 -5.47
CA PHE A 200 16.65 20.43 -5.97
C PHE A 200 17.17 19.05 -6.37
N TYR A 201 16.39 17.99 -6.16
CA TYR A 201 16.80 16.63 -6.51
C TYR A 201 17.19 16.43 -7.98
N PRO A 202 16.47 16.96 -8.99
CA PRO A 202 16.91 16.81 -10.38
C PRO A 202 18.32 17.35 -10.61
N PHE A 203 18.68 18.42 -9.91
CA PHE A 203 20.02 19.03 -9.98
C PHE A 203 21.10 18.11 -9.39
N PHE A 204 20.86 17.54 -8.21
CA PHE A 204 21.78 16.61 -7.57
C PHE A 204 21.91 15.28 -8.33
N ALA A 205 20.84 14.79 -8.92
CA ALA A 205 20.86 13.54 -9.68
C ALA A 205 21.64 13.67 -11.01
N LEU A 206 21.60 14.84 -11.65
CA LEU A 206 22.41 15.14 -12.84
C LEU A 206 23.91 15.21 -12.48
N HIS A 207 24.27 15.84 -11.36
CA HIS A 207 25.67 15.92 -10.93
C HIS A 207 26.25 14.57 -10.49
N ALA A 208 25.47 13.73 -9.81
CA ALA A 208 25.94 12.40 -9.40
C ALA A 208 26.24 11.48 -10.60
N ARG A 209 25.54 11.65 -11.74
CA ARG A 209 25.82 10.91 -12.98
C ARG A 209 27.01 11.43 -13.77
N ALA A 210 27.47 12.64 -13.51
CA ALA A 210 28.64 13.21 -14.16
C ALA A 210 29.97 12.76 -13.51
N PHE A 211 29.92 12.12 -12.36
CA PHE A 211 31.09 11.63 -11.58
C PHE A 211 31.12 10.11 -11.39
N SER A 212 30.25 9.37 -12.04
CA SER A 212 30.24 7.91 -12.12
C SER A 212 30.61 7.44 -13.54
#